data_7eeeb2e4a4a396bb02bf43bf4649b0df
#
_entry.id   7eeeb2e4a4a396bb02bf43bf4649b0df
#
_cell.length_a   1.000
_cell.length_b   1.000
_cell.length_c   1.000
_cell.angle_alpha   90.00
_cell.angle_beta   90.00
_cell.angle_gamma   90.00
#
_symmetry.space_group_name_H-M   'P 1'
#
loop_
_entity.id
_entity.type
_entity.pdbx_description
1 polymer ?
#
loop_
_entity_poly.entity_id
_entity_poly.type
_entity_poly.pdbx_seq_one_letter_code
_entity_poly.pdbx_strand_id
1 'polypeptide(L)' 'MKNKELIRILKDHNFVLIRANGHAIYSNGTITVAVPNKNEHSKGLVRRIFQQSGLNKQDIAKYL' A
#
# COMPACT_ATOMS: atom_id res chain seq x y z
N MET A 1 -10.75 0.07 -3.68
CA MET A 1 -10.35 0.36 -2.26
C MET A 1 -10.07 1.85 -2.13
N LYS A 2 -10.57 2.44 -1.07
CA LYS A 2 -10.30 3.86 -0.81
C LYS A 2 -8.86 4.03 -0.32
N ASN A 3 -8.29 5.19 -0.67
CA ASN A 3 -6.90 5.47 -0.32
C ASN A 3 -6.64 5.40 1.19
N LYS A 4 -7.58 5.90 1.99
CA LYS A 4 -7.45 5.85 3.46
C LYS A 4 -7.30 4.42 3.97
N GLU A 5 -8.06 3.51 3.39
CA GLU A 5 -8.03 2.11 3.79
C GLU A 5 -6.70 1.47 3.39
N LEU A 6 -6.24 1.74 2.17
CA LEU A 6 -4.96 1.21 1.70
C LEU A 6 -3.82 1.65 2.61
N ILE A 7 -3.78 2.95 2.93
CA ILE A 7 -2.73 3.50 3.78
C ILE A 7 -2.79 2.91 5.19
N ARG A 8 -3.99 2.73 5.75
CA ARG A 8 -4.13 2.12 7.07
C ARG A 8 -3.57 0.70 7.07
N ILE A 9 -3.85 -0.08 6.01
CA ILE A 9 -3.33 -1.44 5.91
C ILE A 9 -1.81 -1.44 5.82
N LEU A 10 -1.24 -0.53 5.02
CA LEU A 10 0.22 -0.42 4.93
C LEU A 10 0.83 -0.07 6.29
N LYS A 11 0.22 0.86 7.02
CA LYS A 11 0.70 1.22 8.35
C LYS A 11 0.61 0.05 9.33
N ASP A 12 -0.45 -0.76 9.23
CA ASP A 12 -0.61 -1.94 10.07
C ASP A 12 0.51 -2.97 9.80
N HIS A 13 1.11 -2.91 8.62
CA HIS A 13 2.23 -3.77 8.24
C HIS A 13 3.58 -3.05 8.35
N ASN A 14 3.64 -2.04 9.21
CA ASN A 14 4.87 -1.32 9.57
C ASN A 14 5.44 -0.43 8.47
N PHE A 15 4.62 -0.04 7.51
CA PHE A 15 5.02 0.94 6.51
C PHE A 15 4.75 2.33 7.04
N VAL A 16 5.66 3.26 6.78
CA VAL A 16 5.51 4.67 7.16
C VAL A 16 5.75 5.54 5.93
N LEU A 17 5.11 6.69 5.92
CA LEU A 17 5.27 7.66 4.85
C LEU A 17 6.65 8.30 4.97
N ILE A 18 7.45 8.22 3.89
CA ILE A 18 8.77 8.84 3.87
C ILE A 18 8.84 10.03 2.94
N ARG A 19 7.92 10.12 1.99
CA ARG A 19 7.90 11.25 1.05
C ARG A 19 6.54 11.33 0.37
N ALA A 20 6.03 12.54 0.16
CA ALA A 20 4.73 12.76 -0.45
C ALA A 20 4.81 13.73 -1.63
N ASN A 21 5.92 13.74 -2.34
CA ASN A 21 6.14 14.66 -3.45
C ASN A 21 5.75 13.94 -4.74
N GLY A 22 4.53 14.18 -5.22
CA GLY A 22 3.92 13.39 -6.28
C GLY A 22 3.25 12.16 -5.70
N HIS A 23 3.75 10.95 -6.04
CA HIS A 23 3.26 9.74 -5.38
C HIS A 23 3.72 9.71 -3.93
N ALA A 24 2.86 9.21 -3.06
CA ALA A 24 3.23 8.99 -1.66
C ALA A 24 4.13 7.75 -1.58
N ILE A 25 5.30 7.90 -0.97
CA ILE A 25 6.27 6.80 -0.85
C ILE A 25 6.22 6.27 0.58
N TYR A 26 5.94 4.99 0.72
CA TYR A 26 5.90 4.30 2.00
C TYR A 26 7.00 3.26 2.09
N SER A 27 7.57 3.07 3.27
CA SER A 27 8.64 2.10 3.47
C SER A 27 8.53 1.47 4.85
N ASN A 28 8.95 0.20 4.94
CA ASN A 28 9.09 -0.49 6.21
C ASN A 28 10.57 -0.64 6.63
N GLY A 29 11.45 0.09 5.95
CA GLY A 29 12.90 0.00 6.20
C GLY A 29 13.61 -0.95 5.24
N THR A 30 12.90 -1.87 4.63
CA THR A 30 13.46 -2.84 3.68
C THR A 30 12.80 -2.69 2.31
N ILE A 31 11.47 -2.57 2.31
CA ILE A 31 10.66 -2.49 1.09
C ILE A 31 10.09 -1.08 0.97
N THR A 32 10.09 -0.55 -0.23
CA THR A 32 9.53 0.76 -0.54
C THR A 32 8.45 0.61 -1.61
N VAL A 33 7.30 1.24 -1.39
CA VAL A 33 6.20 1.20 -2.36
C VAL A 33 5.70 2.61 -2.63
N ALA A 34 5.26 2.85 -3.87
CA ALA A 34 4.68 4.12 -4.29
C ALA A 34 3.17 3.97 -4.38
N VAL A 35 2.44 4.89 -3.75
CA VAL A 35 0.98 4.91 -3.77
C VAL A 35 0.56 6.14 -4.57
N PRO A 36 -0.18 5.96 -5.69
CA PRO A 36 -0.64 7.11 -6.47
C PRO A 36 -1.54 8.03 -5.64
N ASN A 37 -1.47 9.31 -5.94
CA ASN A 37 -2.26 10.32 -5.23
C ASN A 37 -3.68 10.37 -5.79
N LYS A 38 -4.51 9.41 -5.38
CA LYS A 38 -5.90 9.29 -5.80
C LYS A 38 -6.75 8.94 -4.59
N ASN A 39 -8.06 9.23 -4.67
CA ASN A 39 -8.99 8.91 -3.59
C ASN A 39 -9.35 7.42 -3.55
N GLU A 40 -9.35 6.78 -4.71
CA GLU A 40 -9.66 5.36 -4.82
C GLU A 40 -8.67 4.68 -5.76
N HIS A 41 -8.47 3.39 -5.53
CA HIS A 41 -7.55 2.57 -6.31
C HIS A 41 -8.26 1.33 -6.82
N SER A 42 -7.95 0.92 -8.04
CA SER A 42 -8.49 -0.31 -8.61
C SER A 42 -7.99 -1.52 -7.84
N LYS A 43 -8.76 -2.60 -7.90
CA LYS A 43 -8.40 -3.85 -7.24
C LYS A 43 -7.04 -4.38 -7.74
N GLY A 44 -6.79 -4.26 -9.04
CA GLY A 44 -5.53 -4.71 -9.62
C GLY A 44 -4.34 -3.93 -9.11
N LEU A 45 -4.48 -2.61 -8.97
CA LEU A 45 -3.42 -1.78 -8.43
C LEU A 45 -3.15 -2.11 -6.96
N VAL A 46 -4.21 -2.25 -6.16
CA VAL A 46 -4.07 -2.58 -4.74
C VAL A 46 -3.39 -3.92 -4.57
N ARG A 47 -3.78 -4.91 -5.37
CA ARG A 47 -3.13 -6.22 -5.32
C ARG A 47 -1.64 -6.11 -5.61
N ARG A 48 -1.27 -5.32 -6.62
CA ARG A 48 0.15 -5.12 -6.96
C ARG A 48 0.90 -4.48 -5.80
N ILE A 49 0.32 -3.44 -5.19
CA ILE A 49 0.95 -2.76 -4.06
C ILE A 49 1.16 -3.72 -2.90
N PHE A 50 0.16 -4.55 -2.59
CA PHE A 50 0.29 -5.53 -1.52
C PHE A 50 1.37 -6.57 -1.82
N GLN A 51 1.45 -7.02 -3.08
CA GLN A 51 2.49 -7.95 -3.47
C GLN A 51 3.87 -7.34 -3.31
N GLN A 52 4.04 -6.09 -3.74
CA GLN A 52 5.30 -5.36 -3.59
C GLN A 52 5.64 -5.13 -2.12
N SER A 53 4.62 -4.98 -1.28
CA SER A 53 4.79 -4.75 0.15
C SER A 53 5.18 -6.02 0.91
N GLY A 54 5.17 -7.16 0.25
CA GLY A 54 5.54 -8.42 0.88
C GLY A 54 4.40 -9.12 1.59
N LEU A 55 3.15 -8.68 1.41
CA LEU A 55 2.01 -9.39 1.98
C LEU A 55 1.86 -10.74 1.31
N ASN A 56 1.56 -11.76 2.11
CA ASN A 56 1.34 -13.09 1.55
C ASN A 56 -0.07 -13.20 0.95
N LYS A 57 -0.32 -14.30 0.24
CA LYS A 57 -1.59 -14.50 -0.46
C LYS A 57 -2.79 -14.47 0.50
N GLN A 58 -2.62 -14.99 1.71
CA GLN A 58 -3.70 -15.02 2.70
C GLN A 58 -4.06 -13.60 3.14
N ASP A 59 -3.07 -12.77 3.39
CA ASP A 59 -3.31 -11.39 3.78
C ASP A 59 -3.97 -10.60 2.64
N ILE A 60 -3.50 -10.80 1.42
CA ILE A 60 -4.08 -10.12 0.26
C ILE A 60 -5.54 -10.53 0.09
N ALA A 61 -5.84 -11.81 0.19
CA ALA A 61 -7.21 -12.31 0.07
C ALA A 61 -8.12 -11.77 1.17
N LYS A 62 -7.57 -11.53 2.36
CA LYS A 62 -8.31 -10.99 3.48
C LYS A 62 -8.80 -9.57 3.21
N TYR A 63 -8.00 -8.76 2.50
CA TYR A 63 -8.34 -7.38 2.22
C TYR A 63 -9.07 -7.21 0.89
N LEU A 64 -8.96 -8.13 -0.01
CA LEU A 64 -9.58 -8.10 -1.33
C LEU A 64 -10.55 -9.25 -1.52
#